data_89fef6457fc7915b8bf8ad5f8c3bb2ca
#
_entry.id   89fef6457fc7915b8bf8ad5f8c3bb2ca
#
_cell.length_a   1.000
_cell.length_b   1.000
_cell.length_c   1.000
_cell.angle_alpha   90.00
_cell.angle_beta   90.00
_cell.angle_gamma   90.00
#
_symmetry.space_group_name_H-M   'P 1'
#
loop_
_entity.id
_entity.type
_entity.pdbx_description
1 polymer ?
#
loop_
_entity_poly.entity_id
_entity_poly.type
_entity_poly.pdbx_seq_one_letter_code
_entity_poly.pdbx_strand_id
1 'polypeptide(L)'
;LSMVMNGKNAYAVSTYNNFGTRVILINSVYRNAPAEQIACLIAHESYHTGYSADLEEETLATSKEAACWTRVKVASKVYPDSRLTRRLDKISGLYLASSSNNNLVQQKIASNGFYRNQLGLN
;
A
#
# COMPACT_ATOMS: atom_id res chain seq x y z
N LEU A 1 14.88 -10.37 5.99
CA LEU A 1 14.06 -11.26 5.16
C LEU A 1 13.11 -10.47 4.28
N SER A 2 13.20 -10.66 3.00
CA SER A 2 12.29 -10.01 2.04
C SER A 2 11.06 -10.88 1.85
N MET A 3 9.89 -10.25 1.77
CA MET A 3 8.64 -10.92 1.44
C MET A 3 8.44 -10.88 -0.07
N VAL A 4 8.20 -12.04 -0.66
CA VAL A 4 7.99 -12.16 -2.10
C VAL A 4 6.62 -12.79 -2.34
N MET A 5 5.82 -12.14 -3.19
CA MET A 5 4.52 -12.64 -3.63
C MET A 5 4.45 -12.56 -5.15
N ASN A 6 4.10 -13.68 -5.79
CA ASN A 6 4.03 -13.76 -7.25
C ASN A 6 5.31 -13.30 -7.94
N GLY A 7 6.49 -13.65 -7.35
CA GLY A 7 7.79 -13.29 -7.90
C GLY A 7 8.19 -11.84 -7.69
N LYS A 8 7.45 -11.07 -6.88
CA LYS A 8 7.74 -9.66 -6.62
C LYS A 8 7.75 -9.38 -5.14
N ASN A 9 8.55 -8.37 -4.73
CA ASN A 9 8.64 -7.95 -3.34
C ASN A 9 7.40 -7.14 -2.97
N ALA A 10 6.69 -7.60 -1.94
CA ALA A 10 5.60 -6.83 -1.35
C ALA A 10 6.15 -5.81 -0.37
N TYR A 11 5.44 -4.69 -0.18
CA TYR A 11 5.77 -3.73 0.87
C TYR A 11 5.33 -4.25 2.22
N ALA A 12 4.13 -4.83 2.27
CA ALA A 12 3.54 -5.39 3.48
C ALA A 12 2.47 -6.38 3.08
N VAL A 13 2.06 -7.24 4.00
CA VAL A 13 0.93 -8.15 3.80
C VAL A 13 0.11 -8.25 5.08
N SER A 14 -1.20 -8.45 4.92
CA SER A 14 -2.11 -8.76 6.01
C SER A 14 -2.39 -10.25 5.96
N THR A 15 -2.24 -10.94 7.08
CA THR A 15 -2.42 -12.39 7.15
C THR A 15 -2.90 -12.80 8.55
N TYR A 16 -2.98 -14.10 8.80
CA TYR A 16 -3.36 -14.64 10.11
C TYR A 16 -2.24 -15.55 10.60
N ASN A 17 -1.96 -15.48 11.90
CA ASN A 17 -0.98 -16.37 12.50
C ASN A 17 -1.63 -17.74 12.83
N ASN A 18 -0.85 -18.64 13.45
CA ASN A 18 -1.32 -19.99 13.76
C ASN A 18 -2.45 -20.00 14.80
N PHE A 19 -2.67 -18.89 15.50
CA PHE A 19 -3.73 -18.77 16.50
C PHE A 19 -4.99 -18.10 15.95
N GLY A 20 -5.02 -17.82 14.63
CA GLY A 20 -6.13 -17.15 14.00
C GLY A 20 -6.16 -15.65 14.23
N THR A 21 -5.11 -15.08 14.81
CA THR A 21 -5.01 -13.63 15.02
C THR A 21 -4.50 -12.95 13.76
N ARG A 22 -5.16 -11.87 13.36
CA ARG A 22 -4.74 -11.08 12.22
C ARG A 22 -3.44 -10.34 12.53
N VAL A 23 -2.48 -10.43 11.62
CA VAL A 23 -1.20 -9.75 11.75
C VAL A 23 -0.86 -9.03 10.45
N ILE A 24 -0.12 -7.94 10.56
CA ILE A 24 0.41 -7.21 9.42
C ILE A 24 1.91 -7.37 9.42
N LEU A 25 2.43 -7.93 8.34
CA LEU A 25 3.87 -8.15 8.18
C LEU A 25 4.42 -7.09 7.26
N ILE A 26 5.43 -6.38 7.75
CA ILE A 26 6.13 -5.35 6.96
C ILE A 26 7.40 -5.98 6.40
N ASN A 27 7.65 -5.77 5.11
CA ASN A 27 8.87 -6.26 4.48
C ASN A 27 10.09 -5.71 5.23
N SER A 28 10.99 -6.59 5.65
CA SER A 28 12.13 -6.24 6.48
C SER A 28 13.09 -5.25 5.83
N VAL A 29 13.06 -5.09 4.51
CA VAL A 29 13.89 -4.08 3.83
C VAL A 29 13.48 -2.66 4.22
N TYR A 30 12.28 -2.48 4.77
CA TYR A 30 11.77 -1.18 5.24
C TYR A 30 11.85 -1.00 6.75
N ARG A 31 12.54 -1.89 7.46
CA ARG A 31 12.60 -1.83 8.94
C ARG A 31 13.16 -0.51 9.47
N ASN A 32 13.98 0.19 8.68
CA ASN A 32 14.56 1.47 9.07
C ASN A 32 13.90 2.66 8.37
N ALA A 33 12.77 2.43 7.69
CA ALA A 33 12.02 3.52 7.06
C ALA A 33 11.43 4.43 8.14
N PRO A 34 11.17 5.72 7.81
CA PRO A 34 10.49 6.60 8.76
C PRO A 34 9.19 5.99 9.26
N ALA A 35 8.92 6.15 10.56
CA ALA A 35 7.73 5.58 11.19
C ALA A 35 6.44 6.02 10.51
N GLU A 36 6.41 7.26 10.01
CA GLU A 36 5.24 7.81 9.32
C GLU A 36 4.94 7.04 8.03
N GLN A 37 5.97 6.56 7.32
CA GLN A 37 5.79 5.75 6.11
C GLN A 37 5.26 4.36 6.46
N ILE A 38 5.79 3.77 7.54
CA ILE A 38 5.30 2.47 8.02
C ILE A 38 3.84 2.60 8.44
N ALA A 39 3.46 3.70 9.09
CA ALA A 39 2.07 3.94 9.49
C ALA A 39 1.13 3.95 8.28
N CYS A 40 1.57 4.50 7.14
CA CYS A 40 0.77 4.51 5.93
C CYS A 40 0.61 3.10 5.35
N LEU A 41 1.65 2.27 5.40
CA LEU A 41 1.54 0.87 5.00
C LEU A 41 0.56 0.11 5.89
N ILE A 42 0.59 0.37 7.19
CA ILE A 42 -0.34 -0.25 8.14
C ILE A 42 -1.77 0.19 7.84
N ALA A 43 -1.99 1.46 7.50
CA ALA A 43 -3.32 1.94 7.11
C ALA A 43 -3.86 1.17 5.91
N HIS A 44 -3.01 0.92 4.90
CA HIS A 44 -3.37 0.11 3.74
C HIS A 44 -3.78 -1.31 4.15
N GLU A 45 -2.89 -2.00 4.88
CA GLU A 45 -3.12 -3.39 5.24
C GLU A 45 -4.28 -3.57 6.21
N SER A 46 -4.51 -2.57 7.07
CA SER A 46 -5.64 -2.60 8.02
C SER A 46 -6.99 -2.56 7.31
N TYR A 47 -7.05 -2.04 6.10
CA TYR A 47 -8.29 -1.97 5.34
C TYR A 47 -8.71 -3.33 4.80
N HIS A 48 -7.76 -4.24 4.57
CA HIS A 48 -8.08 -5.58 4.08
C HIS A 48 -8.76 -6.39 5.17
N THR A 49 -9.88 -7.04 4.83
CA THR A 49 -10.70 -7.78 5.77
C THR A 49 -10.73 -9.28 5.54
N GLY A 50 -10.12 -9.76 4.44
CA GLY A 50 -10.13 -11.18 4.09
C GLY A 50 -8.80 -11.65 3.53
N TYR A 51 -8.79 -12.91 3.07
CA TYR A 51 -7.58 -13.53 2.52
C TYR A 51 -7.26 -13.06 1.11
N SER A 52 -8.28 -12.58 0.40
CA SER A 52 -8.10 -12.07 -0.95
C SER A 52 -8.78 -10.73 -1.07
N ALA A 53 -8.25 -9.88 -1.95
CA ALA A 53 -8.79 -8.57 -2.20
C ALA A 53 -9.16 -8.48 -3.67
N ASP A 54 -10.27 -7.82 -3.99
CA ASP A 54 -10.61 -7.47 -5.35
C ASP A 54 -10.05 -6.07 -5.68
N LEU A 55 -10.25 -5.64 -6.93
CA LEU A 55 -9.74 -4.35 -7.39
C LEU A 55 -10.31 -3.20 -6.56
N GLU A 56 -11.59 -3.26 -6.21
CA GLU A 56 -12.23 -2.21 -5.42
C GLU A 56 -11.60 -2.12 -4.03
N GLU A 57 -11.43 -3.24 -3.35
CA GLU A 57 -10.82 -3.27 -2.02
C GLU A 57 -9.39 -2.75 -2.06
N GLU A 58 -8.59 -3.19 -3.05
CA GLU A 58 -7.22 -2.74 -3.20
C GLU A 58 -7.15 -1.25 -3.51
N THR A 59 -8.08 -0.74 -4.32
CA THR A 59 -8.17 0.70 -4.61
C THR A 59 -8.46 1.50 -3.35
N LEU A 60 -9.40 1.04 -2.53
CA LEU A 60 -9.75 1.72 -1.29
C LEU A 60 -8.60 1.65 -0.28
N ALA A 61 -7.95 0.50 -0.16
CA ALA A 61 -6.79 0.35 0.73
C ALA A 61 -5.65 1.29 0.32
N THR A 62 -5.35 1.36 -0.98
CA THR A 62 -4.32 2.26 -1.50
C THR A 62 -4.71 3.73 -1.30
N SER A 63 -6.00 4.05 -1.40
CA SER A 63 -6.48 5.40 -1.14
C SER A 63 -6.33 5.79 0.33
N LYS A 64 -6.52 4.84 1.25
CA LYS A 64 -6.26 5.08 2.68
C LYS A 64 -4.79 5.35 2.94
N GLU A 65 -3.92 4.58 2.30
CA GLU A 65 -2.47 4.79 2.37
C GLU A 65 -2.10 6.18 1.83
N ALA A 66 -2.64 6.55 0.69
CA ALA A 66 -2.38 7.84 0.06
C ALA A 66 -2.90 9.00 0.90
N ALA A 67 -4.11 8.87 1.47
CA ALA A 67 -4.68 9.88 2.36
C ALA A 67 -3.81 10.08 3.60
N CYS A 68 -3.32 8.99 4.17
CA CYS A 68 -2.39 9.02 5.30
C CYS A 68 -1.13 9.81 4.94
N TRP A 69 -0.51 9.47 3.81
CA TRP A 69 0.72 10.14 3.37
C TRP A 69 0.50 11.62 3.06
N THR A 70 -0.64 11.97 2.48
CA THR A 70 -1.00 13.35 2.21
C THR A 70 -1.01 14.18 3.51
N ARG A 71 -1.56 13.63 4.59
CA ARG A 71 -1.55 14.30 5.91
C ARG A 71 -0.14 14.42 6.47
N VAL A 72 0.67 13.38 6.33
CA VAL A 72 2.06 13.39 6.81
C VAL A 72 2.84 14.50 6.11
N LYS A 73 2.66 14.66 4.80
CA LYS A 73 3.41 15.63 4.02
C LYS A 73 3.06 17.09 4.37
N VAL A 74 1.93 17.33 5.00
CA VAL A 74 1.56 18.68 5.46
C VAL A 74 2.58 19.23 6.46
N ALA A 75 3.26 18.36 7.20
CA ALA A 75 4.28 18.79 8.18
C ALA A 75 5.56 19.34 7.54
N SER A 76 5.68 19.31 6.23
CA SER A 76 6.83 19.86 5.48
C SER A 76 8.17 19.23 5.86
N LYS A 77 8.16 18.01 6.32
CA LYS A 77 9.38 17.27 6.65
C LYS A 77 9.99 16.67 5.39
N VAL A 78 11.32 16.62 5.33
CA VAL A 78 12.02 16.01 4.20
C VAL A 78 12.21 14.52 4.49
N TYR A 79 11.91 13.69 3.51
CA TYR A 79 12.05 12.23 3.62
C TYR A 79 13.14 11.75 2.67
N PRO A 80 13.86 10.67 3.03
CA PRO A 80 14.90 10.13 2.16
C PRO A 80 14.30 9.60 0.85
N ASP A 81 15.05 9.73 -0.24
CA ASP A 81 14.65 9.12 -1.49
C ASP A 81 14.78 7.59 -1.35
N SER A 82 13.67 6.91 -1.47
CA SER A 82 13.59 5.46 -1.38
C SER A 82 12.45 4.96 -2.25
N ARG A 83 12.44 3.66 -2.51
CA ARG A 83 11.34 3.03 -3.23
C ARG A 83 10.00 3.32 -2.55
N LEU A 84 9.97 3.25 -1.22
CA LEU A 84 8.75 3.51 -0.46
C LEU A 84 8.33 4.98 -0.55
N THR A 85 9.25 5.91 -0.41
CA THR A 85 8.95 7.34 -0.56
C THR A 85 8.39 7.64 -1.94
N ARG A 86 9.00 7.07 -2.99
CA ARG A 86 8.53 7.27 -4.35
C ARG A 86 7.13 6.69 -4.58
N ARG A 87 6.84 5.52 -3.99
CA ARG A 87 5.50 4.95 -4.04
C ARG A 87 4.48 5.86 -3.38
N LEU A 88 4.78 6.30 -2.15
CA LEU A 88 3.85 7.12 -1.38
C LEU A 88 3.57 8.45 -2.08
N ASP A 89 4.61 9.10 -2.61
CA ASP A 89 4.45 10.34 -3.35
C ASP A 89 3.60 10.13 -4.61
N LYS A 90 3.81 9.03 -5.31
CA LYS A 90 3.06 8.75 -6.54
C LYS A 90 1.59 8.49 -6.26
N ILE A 91 1.27 7.64 -5.28
CA ILE A 91 -0.13 7.34 -4.98
C ILE A 91 -0.86 8.56 -4.41
N SER A 92 -0.17 9.40 -3.63
CA SER A 92 -0.74 10.65 -3.11
C SER A 92 -1.09 11.60 -4.24
N GLY A 93 -0.21 11.74 -5.23
CA GLY A 93 -0.48 12.57 -6.40
C GLY A 93 -1.70 12.09 -7.17
N LEU A 94 -1.83 10.78 -7.37
CA LEU A 94 -2.98 10.20 -8.05
C LEU A 94 -4.26 10.36 -7.24
N TYR A 95 -4.18 10.18 -5.93
CA TYR A 95 -5.31 10.34 -5.04
C TYR A 95 -5.86 11.77 -5.08
N LEU A 96 -4.98 12.77 -4.99
CA LEU A 96 -5.37 14.17 -5.05
C LEU A 96 -5.95 14.54 -6.41
N ALA A 97 -5.39 14.00 -7.50
CA ALA A 97 -5.89 14.26 -8.84
C ALA A 97 -7.21 13.55 -9.14
N SER A 98 -7.48 12.44 -8.45
CA SER A 98 -8.71 11.66 -8.67
C SER A 98 -9.96 12.31 -8.08
N SER A 99 -9.80 13.31 -7.24
CA SER A 99 -10.93 13.87 -6.49
C SER A 99 -11.62 12.80 -5.64
N SER A 100 -12.93 12.64 -5.78
CA SER A 100 -13.71 11.78 -4.88
C SER A 100 -13.88 10.35 -5.37
N ASN A 101 -13.51 10.02 -6.61
CA ASN A 101 -13.86 8.72 -7.18
C ASN A 101 -12.71 7.69 -7.25
N ASN A 102 -11.52 8.06 -6.83
CA ASN A 102 -10.35 7.18 -6.79
C ASN A 102 -9.98 6.58 -8.16
N ASN A 103 -10.39 7.21 -9.24
CA ASN A 103 -10.31 6.62 -10.56
C ASN A 103 -8.88 6.39 -11.03
N LEU A 104 -7.99 7.38 -10.79
CA LEU A 104 -6.59 7.24 -11.19
C LEU A 104 -5.83 6.23 -10.34
N VAL A 105 -6.19 6.12 -9.05
CA VAL A 105 -5.62 5.10 -8.17
C VAL A 105 -6.02 3.72 -8.67
N GLN A 106 -7.29 3.53 -9.02
CA GLN A 106 -7.78 2.27 -9.56
C GLN A 106 -7.07 1.89 -10.85
N GLN A 107 -6.88 2.85 -11.76
CA GLN A 107 -6.17 2.61 -13.00
C GLN A 107 -4.74 2.17 -12.77
N LYS A 108 -4.05 2.79 -11.82
CA LYS A 108 -2.69 2.40 -11.48
C LYS A 108 -2.63 0.97 -10.97
N ILE A 109 -3.54 0.58 -10.07
CA ILE A 109 -3.58 -0.78 -9.53
C ILE A 109 -3.89 -1.78 -10.64
N ALA A 110 -4.87 -1.49 -11.47
CA ALA A 110 -5.27 -2.38 -12.56
C ALA A 110 -4.15 -2.59 -13.58
N SER A 111 -3.26 -1.60 -13.76
CA SER A 111 -2.15 -1.69 -14.70
C SER A 111 -0.90 -2.31 -14.10
N ASN A 112 -0.82 -2.49 -12.78
CA ASN A 112 0.35 -3.03 -12.11
C ASN A 112 0.35 -4.55 -12.20
N GLY A 113 1.42 -5.15 -12.75
CA GLY A 113 1.46 -6.59 -12.98
C GLY A 113 1.28 -7.44 -11.73
N PHE A 114 1.81 -6.99 -10.58
CA PHE A 114 1.65 -7.70 -9.32
C PHE A 114 0.19 -7.78 -8.92
N TYR A 115 -0.50 -6.63 -8.92
CA TYR A 115 -1.90 -6.58 -8.53
C TYR A 115 -2.81 -7.28 -9.55
N ARG A 116 -2.51 -7.14 -10.84
CA ARG A 116 -3.31 -7.84 -11.87
C ARG A 116 -3.28 -9.33 -11.67
N ASN A 117 -2.11 -9.90 -11.40
CA ASN A 117 -1.99 -11.35 -11.15
C ASN A 117 -2.72 -11.75 -9.86
N GLN A 118 -2.55 -10.96 -8.80
CA GLN A 118 -3.19 -11.23 -7.51
C GLN A 118 -4.72 -11.17 -7.61
N LEU A 119 -5.23 -10.27 -8.44
CA LEU A 119 -6.67 -10.04 -8.59
C LEU A 119 -7.28 -10.83 -9.75
N GLY A 120 -6.49 -11.56 -10.50
CA GLY A 120 -6.98 -12.34 -11.63
C GLY A 120 -7.39 -11.52 -12.84
N LEU A 121 -6.79 -10.35 -13.04
CA LEU A 121 -7.18 -9.41 -14.09
C LEU A 121 -6.38 -9.55 -15.40
N ASN A 122 -5.76 -10.64 -15.65
CA ASN A 122 -4.92 -10.80 -16.86
C ASN A 122 -5.68 -10.72 -18.14
#